data_8b2c09d84b8ae204071a2f1b4937d1c8
#
_entry.id   8b2c09d84b8ae204071a2f1b4937d1c8
#
_cell.length_a   1.000
_cell.length_b   1.000
_cell.length_c   1.000
_cell.angle_alpha   90.00
_cell.angle_beta   90.00
_cell.angle_gamma   90.00
#
_symmetry.space_group_name_H-M   'P 1'
#
loop_
_entity.id
_entity.type
_entity.pdbx_description
1 polymer ?
#
loop_
_entity_poly.entity_id
_entity_poly.type
_entity_poly.pdbx_seq_one_letter_code
_entity_poly.pdbx_strand_id
1 'polypeptide(L)'
;MHLRPHRSQTEGERGQSLVEFAMIVTVMMLLLLGMLEFGFVFDQHLTLEYSSREGARVGAALANGSSTIPCAQVDNNVVAAVQRVITSPGSRVNEAKITEIRIYKSTSAGIQSGNTYNLWVYQKAGGPVVDGKALDFKNTTANWSACGRSNATTSPDSIGVLVKYNYEAVTPLAAVMSFFGGPGPNTIPISDKTVMALNPGS
;
A
#
# COMPACT_ATOMS: atom_id res chain seq x y z
N MET A 1 -44.24 -0.30 64.13
CA MET A 1 -43.10 -1.12 63.58
C MET A 1 -43.56 -1.63 62.25
N HIS A 2 -43.22 -0.91 61.11
CA HIS A 2 -43.63 -1.29 59.75
C HIS A 2 -42.51 -2.09 59.09
N LEU A 3 -42.73 -3.38 58.92
CA LEU A 3 -41.87 -4.27 58.15
C LEU A 3 -42.09 -3.95 56.66
N ARG A 4 -41.07 -3.44 55.96
CA ARG A 4 -41.06 -3.29 54.52
C ARG A 4 -40.92 -4.70 53.90
N PRO A 5 -41.78 -5.09 52.93
CA PRO A 5 -41.61 -6.35 52.25
C PRO A 5 -40.33 -6.31 51.39
N HIS A 6 -39.47 -7.30 51.59
CA HIS A 6 -38.32 -7.56 50.78
C HIS A 6 -38.82 -7.96 49.36
N ARG A 7 -38.70 -7.10 48.37
CA ARG A 7 -39.03 -7.40 47.00
C ARG A 7 -38.02 -8.42 46.51
N SER A 8 -38.41 -9.68 46.44
CA SER A 8 -37.61 -10.72 45.79
C SER A 8 -37.44 -10.38 44.32
N GLN A 9 -36.24 -10.02 43.91
CA GLN A 9 -35.92 -9.91 42.47
C GLN A 9 -36.17 -11.24 41.83
N THR A 10 -37.07 -11.29 40.89
CA THR A 10 -37.46 -12.50 40.18
C THR A 10 -36.29 -12.98 39.31
N GLU A 11 -36.00 -14.28 39.28
CA GLU A 11 -34.90 -14.90 38.52
C GLU A 11 -34.95 -14.55 37.02
N GLY A 12 -36.11 -14.18 36.47
CA GLY A 12 -36.31 -13.72 35.11
C GLY A 12 -35.61 -12.39 34.79
N GLU A 13 -35.50 -11.44 35.73
CA GLU A 13 -34.83 -10.14 35.49
C GLU A 13 -33.31 -10.29 35.33
N ARG A 14 -32.69 -11.27 35.97
CA ARG A 14 -31.25 -11.57 35.82
C ARG A 14 -30.89 -12.15 34.45
N GLY A 15 -31.78 -12.96 33.88
CA GLY A 15 -31.59 -13.53 32.53
C GLY A 15 -31.71 -12.50 31.43
N GLN A 16 -32.66 -11.55 31.54
CA GLN A 16 -32.87 -10.51 30.56
C GLN A 16 -31.68 -9.55 30.46
N SER A 17 -31.16 -9.09 31.59
CA SER A 17 -29.99 -8.17 31.57
C SER A 17 -28.72 -8.83 31.00
N LEU A 18 -28.56 -10.14 31.14
CA LEU A 18 -27.46 -10.89 30.57
C LEU A 18 -27.56 -10.97 29.04
N VAL A 19 -28.75 -11.15 28.51
CA VAL A 19 -29.01 -11.15 27.05
C VAL A 19 -28.77 -9.74 26.45
N GLU A 20 -29.26 -8.68 27.10
CA GLU A 20 -29.04 -7.30 26.69
C GLU A 20 -27.53 -6.99 26.67
N PHE A 21 -26.81 -7.36 27.74
CA PHE A 21 -25.36 -7.20 27.81
C PHE A 21 -24.64 -7.96 26.67
N ALA A 22 -25.03 -9.21 26.39
CA ALA A 22 -24.43 -10.02 25.33
C ALA A 22 -24.61 -9.36 23.95
N MET A 23 -25.78 -8.79 23.66
CA MET A 23 -26.01 -8.06 22.41
C MET A 23 -25.13 -6.80 22.29
N ILE A 24 -25.05 -6.01 23.37
CA ILE A 24 -24.24 -4.79 23.37
C ILE A 24 -22.74 -5.12 23.19
N VAL A 25 -22.23 -6.13 23.91
CA VAL A 25 -20.82 -6.56 23.80
C VAL A 25 -20.50 -7.05 22.40
N THR A 26 -21.39 -7.78 21.77
CA THR A 26 -21.19 -8.25 20.38
C THR A 26 -21.04 -7.08 19.42
N VAL A 27 -21.92 -6.08 19.50
CA VAL A 27 -21.84 -4.86 18.66
C VAL A 27 -20.56 -4.09 18.95
N MET A 28 -20.21 -3.90 20.23
CA MET A 28 -18.96 -3.23 20.61
C MET A 28 -17.73 -3.94 20.06
N MET A 29 -17.69 -5.28 20.14
CA MET A 29 -16.58 -6.09 19.58
C MET A 29 -16.45 -5.89 18.08
N LEU A 30 -17.55 -5.90 17.33
CA LEU A 30 -17.52 -5.65 15.89
C LEU A 30 -16.99 -4.26 15.55
N LEU A 31 -17.40 -3.23 16.31
CA LEU A 31 -16.90 -1.87 16.11
C LEU A 31 -15.39 -1.79 16.42
N LEU A 32 -14.93 -2.38 17.50
CA LEU A 32 -13.50 -2.40 17.86
C LEU A 32 -12.65 -3.13 16.79
N LEU A 33 -13.12 -4.29 16.32
CA LEU A 33 -12.44 -5.02 15.24
C LEU A 33 -12.40 -4.20 13.95
N GLY A 34 -13.48 -3.50 13.64
CA GLY A 34 -13.53 -2.60 12.48
C GLY A 34 -12.53 -1.45 12.58
N MET A 35 -12.40 -0.83 13.76
CA MET A 35 -11.43 0.24 13.99
C MET A 35 -9.99 -0.26 13.86
N LEU A 36 -9.70 -1.44 14.39
CA LEU A 36 -8.37 -2.05 14.27
C LEU A 36 -8.03 -2.39 12.82
N GLU A 37 -8.97 -2.99 12.08
CA GLU A 37 -8.77 -3.33 10.66
C GLU A 37 -8.52 -2.07 9.83
N PHE A 38 -9.32 -1.02 10.04
CA PHE A 38 -9.13 0.27 9.38
C PHE A 38 -7.76 0.87 9.69
N GLY A 39 -7.31 0.78 10.96
CA GLY A 39 -5.97 1.22 11.36
C GLY A 39 -4.86 0.50 10.59
N PHE A 40 -4.98 -0.82 10.40
CA PHE A 40 -4.00 -1.59 9.63
C PHE A 40 -4.00 -1.25 8.14
N VAL A 41 -5.18 -1.08 7.53
CA VAL A 41 -5.31 -0.64 6.13
C VAL A 41 -4.65 0.73 5.94
N PHE A 42 -4.92 1.66 6.85
CA PHE A 42 -4.40 3.03 6.78
C PHE A 42 -2.87 3.07 6.93
N ASP A 43 -2.31 2.32 7.89
CA ASP A 43 -0.86 2.20 8.09
C ASP A 43 -0.15 1.66 6.85
N GLN A 44 -0.69 0.62 6.22
CA GLN A 44 -0.14 0.08 5.00
C GLN A 44 -0.29 1.04 3.82
N HIS A 45 -1.42 1.76 3.72
CA HIS A 45 -1.61 2.79 2.68
C HIS A 45 -0.57 3.91 2.79
N LEU A 46 -0.29 4.41 4.01
CA LEU A 46 0.77 5.39 4.24
C LEU A 46 2.14 4.87 3.80
N THR A 47 2.45 3.62 4.10
CA THR A 47 3.72 3.01 3.66
C THR A 47 3.83 2.98 2.13
N LEU A 48 2.74 2.65 1.42
CA LEU A 48 2.71 2.68 -0.04
C LEU A 48 2.88 4.10 -0.58
N GLU A 49 2.23 5.09 0.03
CA GLU A 49 2.38 6.51 -0.31
C GLU A 49 3.84 6.98 -0.17
N TYR A 50 4.50 6.64 0.95
CA TYR A 50 5.92 6.96 1.12
C TYR A 50 6.79 6.22 0.11
N SER A 51 6.48 4.98 -0.22
CA SER A 51 7.25 4.20 -1.19
C SER A 51 7.15 4.77 -2.60
N SER A 52 5.96 5.16 -3.05
CA SER A 52 5.75 5.78 -4.36
C SER A 52 6.44 7.14 -4.47
N ARG A 53 6.39 7.94 -3.39
CA ARG A 53 7.08 9.24 -3.30
C ARG A 53 8.60 9.09 -3.37
N GLU A 54 9.16 8.15 -2.60
CA GLU A 54 10.61 7.93 -2.61
C GLU A 54 11.08 7.40 -3.97
N GLY A 55 10.34 6.47 -4.57
CA GLY A 55 10.61 6.02 -5.95
C GLY A 55 10.57 7.18 -6.96
N ALA A 56 9.54 8.02 -6.92
CA ALA A 56 9.42 9.17 -7.82
C ALA A 56 10.53 10.19 -7.58
N ARG A 57 10.93 10.43 -6.32
CA ARG A 57 12.03 11.32 -5.96
C ARG A 57 13.36 10.86 -6.54
N VAL A 58 13.68 9.56 -6.39
CA VAL A 58 14.89 8.97 -6.97
C VAL A 58 14.85 9.02 -8.49
N GLY A 59 13.71 8.68 -9.10
CA GLY A 59 13.52 8.76 -10.54
C GLY A 59 13.64 10.16 -11.10
N ALA A 60 13.11 11.17 -10.40
CA ALA A 60 13.24 12.57 -10.79
C ALA A 60 14.68 13.08 -10.65
N ALA A 61 15.38 12.68 -9.60
CA ALA A 61 16.77 13.07 -9.37
C ALA A 61 17.75 12.45 -10.37
N LEU A 62 17.54 11.18 -10.72
CA LEU A 62 18.39 10.46 -11.67
C LEU A 62 18.04 10.76 -13.12
N ALA A 63 16.79 11.16 -13.40
CA ALA A 63 16.28 11.51 -14.72
C ALA A 63 16.63 10.48 -15.82
N ASN A 64 17.64 10.77 -16.63
CA ASN A 64 18.17 9.90 -17.69
C ASN A 64 19.57 9.32 -17.36
N GLY A 65 19.96 9.33 -16.07
CA GLY A 65 21.22 8.84 -15.56
C GLY A 65 22.12 9.95 -15.00
N SER A 66 23.19 9.54 -14.34
CA SER A 66 24.21 10.43 -13.78
C SER A 66 25.61 9.91 -14.16
N SER A 67 26.66 10.66 -13.75
CA SER A 67 28.05 10.21 -13.94
C SER A 67 28.38 8.89 -13.25
N THR A 68 27.62 8.53 -12.20
CA THR A 68 27.84 7.31 -11.40
C THR A 68 26.80 6.22 -11.67
N ILE A 69 25.59 6.59 -12.13
CA ILE A 69 24.50 5.64 -12.40
C ILE A 69 24.13 5.73 -13.88
N PRO A 70 24.47 4.71 -14.68
CA PRO A 70 24.07 4.67 -16.09
C PRO A 70 22.56 4.72 -16.26
N CYS A 71 22.10 5.37 -17.32
CA CYS A 71 20.66 5.49 -17.61
C CYS A 71 19.91 4.16 -17.59
N ALA A 72 20.53 3.07 -18.03
CA ALA A 72 19.92 1.73 -18.00
C ALA A 72 19.64 1.20 -16.57
N GLN A 73 20.27 1.78 -15.56
CA GLN A 73 20.10 1.39 -14.15
C GLN A 73 19.17 2.31 -13.37
N VAL A 74 18.69 3.40 -13.95
CA VAL A 74 17.82 4.37 -13.27
C VAL A 74 16.59 3.70 -12.68
N ASP A 75 15.87 2.90 -13.47
CA ASP A 75 14.65 2.25 -13.00
C ASP A 75 14.93 1.18 -11.94
N ASN A 76 16.07 0.51 -11.99
CA ASN A 76 16.50 -0.41 -10.93
C ASN A 76 16.64 0.35 -9.59
N ASN A 77 17.23 1.54 -9.62
CA ASN A 77 17.38 2.39 -8.43
C ASN A 77 16.04 2.94 -7.94
N VAL A 78 15.11 3.26 -8.85
CA VAL A 78 13.73 3.64 -8.48
C VAL A 78 13.05 2.51 -7.73
N VAL A 79 13.09 1.29 -8.26
CA VAL A 79 12.48 0.11 -7.63
C VAL A 79 13.18 -0.25 -6.33
N ALA A 80 14.50 -0.12 -6.26
CA ALA A 80 15.26 -0.31 -5.02
C ALA A 80 14.82 0.68 -3.93
N ALA A 81 14.56 1.94 -4.29
CA ALA A 81 14.05 2.95 -3.36
C ALA A 81 12.64 2.60 -2.86
N VAL A 82 11.75 2.18 -3.75
CA VAL A 82 10.40 1.70 -3.39
C VAL A 82 10.52 0.49 -2.44
N GLN A 83 11.30 -0.52 -2.80
CA GLN A 83 11.49 -1.73 -1.98
C GLN A 83 12.08 -1.41 -0.60
N ARG A 84 13.04 -0.49 -0.52
CA ARG A 84 13.65 -0.07 0.75
C ARG A 84 12.62 0.49 1.74
N VAL A 85 11.66 1.27 1.27
CA VAL A 85 10.57 1.80 2.11
C VAL A 85 9.65 0.66 2.55
N ILE A 86 9.23 -0.19 1.62
CA ILE A 86 8.31 -1.31 1.88
C ILE A 86 8.90 -2.29 2.89
N THR A 87 10.21 -2.57 2.80
CA THR A 87 10.91 -3.52 3.68
C THR A 87 11.57 -2.84 4.88
N SER A 88 11.27 -1.56 5.14
CA SER A 88 11.82 -0.84 6.29
C SER A 88 11.38 -1.45 7.63
N PRO A 89 12.20 -1.37 8.67
CA PRO A 89 11.81 -1.82 10.00
C PRO A 89 10.51 -1.15 10.45
N GLY A 90 9.53 -1.94 10.88
CA GLY A 90 8.21 -1.47 11.29
C GLY A 90 7.16 -1.45 10.18
N SER A 91 7.52 -1.59 8.91
CA SER A 91 6.56 -1.78 7.83
C SER A 91 5.77 -3.09 8.01
N ARG A 92 4.46 -3.01 7.79
CA ARG A 92 3.56 -4.16 7.78
C ARG A 92 3.16 -4.60 6.38
N VAL A 93 3.71 -3.94 5.36
CA VAL A 93 3.45 -4.29 3.98
C VAL A 93 4.19 -5.59 3.63
N ASN A 94 3.45 -6.58 3.17
CA ASN A 94 4.04 -7.80 2.64
C ASN A 94 4.34 -7.59 1.15
N GLU A 95 5.63 -7.51 0.80
CA GLU A 95 6.06 -7.27 -0.59
C GLU A 95 5.53 -8.31 -1.58
N ALA A 96 5.31 -9.57 -1.14
CA ALA A 96 4.73 -10.61 -1.98
C ALA A 96 3.27 -10.33 -2.40
N LYS A 97 2.59 -9.39 -1.76
CA LYS A 97 1.24 -8.95 -2.09
C LYS A 97 1.22 -7.71 -2.98
N ILE A 98 2.40 -7.17 -3.33
CA ILE A 98 2.51 -6.11 -4.32
C ILE A 98 2.30 -6.75 -5.70
N THR A 99 1.26 -6.30 -6.37
CA THR A 99 0.88 -6.84 -7.68
C THR A 99 1.65 -6.18 -8.80
N GLU A 100 1.97 -4.88 -8.64
CA GLU A 100 2.80 -4.17 -9.60
C GLU A 100 3.47 -2.93 -8.99
N ILE A 101 4.67 -2.65 -9.48
CA ILE A 101 5.31 -1.34 -9.43
C ILE A 101 5.41 -0.86 -10.87
N ARG A 102 4.81 0.29 -11.18
CA ARG A 102 4.79 0.86 -12.53
C ARG A 102 5.49 2.21 -12.55
N ILE A 103 6.50 2.31 -13.40
CA ILE A 103 7.20 3.57 -13.69
C ILE A 103 6.69 4.03 -15.05
N TYR A 104 6.11 5.22 -15.14
CA TYR A 104 5.49 5.70 -16.36
C TYR A 104 5.76 7.17 -16.64
N LYS A 105 5.71 7.53 -17.93
CA LYS A 105 5.68 8.94 -18.36
C LYS A 105 4.33 9.52 -18.01
N SER A 106 4.32 10.61 -17.26
CA SER A 106 3.10 11.29 -16.86
C SER A 106 2.76 12.44 -17.81
N THR A 107 1.47 12.64 -18.00
CA THR A 107 0.92 13.87 -18.57
C THR A 107 0.90 14.96 -17.51
N SER A 108 0.60 16.21 -17.90
CA SER A 108 0.38 17.34 -16.97
C SER A 108 -0.77 17.10 -15.97
N ALA A 109 -1.70 16.20 -16.30
CA ALA A 109 -2.80 15.79 -15.42
C ALA A 109 -2.43 14.65 -14.44
N GLY A 110 -1.18 14.21 -14.41
CA GLY A 110 -0.74 13.11 -13.54
C GLY A 110 -1.17 11.72 -14.01
N ILE A 111 -1.57 11.58 -15.28
CA ILE A 111 -2.05 10.33 -15.87
C ILE A 111 -0.94 9.74 -16.75
N GLN A 112 -0.88 8.41 -16.84
CA GLN A 112 0.05 7.73 -17.75
C GLN A 112 -0.18 8.17 -19.21
N SER A 113 0.89 8.54 -19.89
CA SER A 113 0.88 8.91 -21.29
C SER A 113 0.96 7.68 -22.18
N GLY A 114 -0.19 7.27 -22.73
CA GLY A 114 -0.23 6.14 -23.66
C GLY A 114 0.43 4.86 -23.12
N ASN A 115 1.24 4.18 -23.95
CA ASN A 115 1.93 2.94 -23.59
C ASN A 115 3.38 3.17 -23.11
N THR A 116 3.70 4.37 -22.59
CA THR A 116 5.04 4.73 -22.10
C THR A 116 5.19 4.41 -20.61
N TYR A 117 5.45 3.15 -20.29
CA TYR A 117 5.65 2.66 -18.94
C TYR A 117 6.55 1.45 -18.88
N ASN A 118 7.12 1.21 -17.71
CA ASN A 118 7.86 0.02 -17.33
C ASN A 118 7.15 -0.65 -16.16
N LEU A 119 6.97 -1.97 -16.21
CA LEU A 119 6.23 -2.75 -15.24
C LEU A 119 7.15 -3.72 -14.52
N TRP A 120 7.04 -3.72 -13.20
CA TRP A 120 7.78 -4.61 -12.32
C TRP A 120 6.79 -5.43 -11.49
N VAL A 121 7.03 -6.73 -11.42
CA VAL A 121 6.21 -7.67 -10.64
C VAL A 121 7.06 -8.35 -9.59
N TYR A 122 6.43 -8.74 -8.48
CA TYR A 122 7.13 -9.44 -7.41
C TYR A 122 7.67 -10.77 -7.89
N GLN A 123 8.95 -10.98 -7.70
CA GLN A 123 9.67 -12.24 -7.87
C GLN A 123 10.86 -12.22 -6.92
N LYS A 124 10.76 -12.96 -5.82
CA LYS A 124 11.78 -12.99 -4.77
C LYS A 124 13.19 -13.20 -5.34
N ALA A 125 14.09 -12.26 -5.08
CA ALA A 125 15.46 -12.22 -5.60
C ALA A 125 15.57 -12.40 -7.14
N GLY A 126 14.48 -12.12 -7.87
CA GLY A 126 14.42 -12.30 -9.33
C GLY A 126 14.76 -11.06 -10.14
N GLY A 127 14.98 -9.94 -9.45
CA GLY A 127 15.34 -8.66 -10.05
C GLY A 127 16.85 -8.42 -10.16
N PRO A 128 17.25 -7.28 -10.74
CA PRO A 128 18.64 -6.88 -10.81
C PRO A 128 19.25 -6.61 -9.43
N VAL A 129 20.59 -6.65 -9.37
CA VAL A 129 21.33 -6.30 -8.15
C VAL A 129 21.56 -4.80 -8.09
N VAL A 130 21.17 -4.17 -6.98
CA VAL A 130 21.42 -2.76 -6.67
C VAL A 130 22.06 -2.70 -5.28
N ASP A 131 23.18 -1.99 -5.15
CA ASP A 131 23.94 -1.85 -3.90
C ASP A 131 24.25 -3.22 -3.24
N GLY A 132 24.60 -4.24 -4.06
CA GLY A 132 24.94 -5.59 -3.61
C GLY A 132 23.77 -6.45 -3.18
N LYS A 133 22.51 -5.98 -3.28
CA LYS A 133 21.30 -6.72 -2.95
C LYS A 133 20.45 -6.96 -4.20
N ALA A 134 20.04 -8.21 -4.42
CA ALA A 134 19.06 -8.52 -5.47
C ALA A 134 17.69 -7.94 -5.11
N LEU A 135 17.03 -7.32 -6.06
CA LEU A 135 15.67 -6.84 -5.91
C LEU A 135 14.68 -8.02 -5.95
N ASP A 136 13.60 -7.87 -5.19
CA ASP A 136 12.49 -8.82 -5.17
C ASP A 136 11.42 -8.50 -6.21
N PHE A 137 11.78 -7.66 -7.20
CA PHE A 137 10.92 -7.26 -8.29
C PHE A 137 11.67 -7.39 -9.61
N LYS A 138 11.00 -8.03 -10.58
CA LYS A 138 11.53 -8.24 -11.94
C LYS A 138 10.78 -7.36 -12.93
N ASN A 139 11.53 -6.74 -13.83
CA ASN A 139 10.94 -6.01 -14.96
C ASN A 139 10.31 -7.00 -15.95
N THR A 140 9.04 -6.78 -16.29
CA THR A 140 8.29 -7.60 -17.25
C THR A 140 7.87 -6.81 -18.48
N THR A 141 7.89 -5.47 -18.42
CA THR A 141 7.56 -4.59 -19.54
C THR A 141 8.48 -3.38 -19.49
N ALA A 142 9.11 -3.02 -20.59
CA ALA A 142 10.07 -1.93 -20.70
C ALA A 142 9.79 -1.07 -21.95
N ASN A 143 8.68 -0.31 -21.89
CA ASN A 143 8.25 0.52 -23.02
C ASN A 143 8.68 2.00 -22.88
N TRP A 144 9.36 2.37 -21.80
CA TRP A 144 9.86 3.73 -21.58
C TRP A 144 11.30 3.69 -21.07
N SER A 145 12.25 3.68 -21.99
CA SER A 145 13.67 3.68 -21.65
C SER A 145 14.07 4.93 -20.88
N ALA A 146 14.77 4.75 -19.76
CA ALA A 146 15.29 5.88 -18.98
C ALA A 146 16.30 6.71 -19.79
N CYS A 147 17.06 6.10 -20.69
CA CYS A 147 18.03 6.80 -21.55
C CYS A 147 17.38 7.77 -22.55
N GLY A 148 16.09 7.60 -22.84
CA GLY A 148 15.33 8.48 -23.75
C GLY A 148 14.48 9.52 -23.03
N ARG A 149 14.59 9.66 -21.72
CA ARG A 149 13.81 10.65 -20.94
C ARG A 149 14.38 12.05 -21.13
N SER A 150 13.50 13.00 -21.34
CA SER A 150 13.89 14.42 -21.45
C SER A 150 14.03 15.03 -20.04
N ASN A 151 15.22 15.53 -19.73
CA ASN A 151 15.49 16.36 -18.55
C ASN A 151 15.83 17.80 -18.93
N ALA A 152 15.39 18.26 -20.12
CA ALA A 152 15.64 19.61 -20.60
C ALA A 152 14.95 20.65 -19.70
N THR A 153 15.62 21.77 -19.44
CA THR A 153 15.12 22.85 -18.57
C THR A 153 13.79 23.44 -19.02
N THR A 154 13.53 23.44 -20.33
CA THR A 154 12.32 24.05 -20.92
C THR A 154 11.14 23.09 -21.01
N SER A 155 11.40 21.78 -21.07
CA SER A 155 10.36 20.74 -21.29
C SER A 155 10.81 19.41 -20.69
N PRO A 156 10.95 19.31 -19.35
CA PRO A 156 11.29 18.05 -18.73
C PRO A 156 10.10 17.09 -18.83
N ASP A 157 10.40 15.79 -18.98
CA ASP A 157 9.41 14.76 -18.79
C ASP A 157 8.99 14.69 -17.30
N SER A 158 7.81 14.14 -17.04
CA SER A 158 7.36 13.85 -15.69
C SER A 158 7.30 12.34 -15.49
N ILE A 159 7.94 11.88 -14.43
CA ILE A 159 7.93 10.47 -14.01
C ILE A 159 6.81 10.24 -13.01
N GLY A 160 6.01 9.21 -13.25
CA GLY A 160 5.04 8.69 -12.29
C GLY A 160 5.49 7.32 -11.77
N VAL A 161 5.38 7.11 -10.47
CA VAL A 161 5.57 5.81 -9.83
C VAL A 161 4.27 5.41 -9.16
N LEU A 162 3.72 4.28 -9.60
CA LEU A 162 2.49 3.67 -9.07
C LEU A 162 2.87 2.37 -8.39
N VAL A 163 2.38 2.16 -7.18
CA VAL A 163 2.50 0.89 -6.45
C VAL A 163 1.11 0.36 -6.17
N LYS A 164 0.83 -0.89 -6.58
CA LYS A 164 -0.43 -1.59 -6.27
C LYS A 164 -0.18 -2.74 -5.31
N TYR A 165 -1.05 -2.86 -4.35
CA TYR A 165 -0.97 -3.81 -3.27
C TYR A 165 -2.33 -4.45 -3.02
N ASN A 166 -2.35 -5.75 -2.77
CA ASN A 166 -3.54 -6.46 -2.33
C ASN A 166 -3.51 -6.65 -0.82
N TYR A 167 -4.27 -5.80 -0.11
CA TYR A 167 -4.43 -5.93 1.33
C TYR A 167 -5.27 -7.16 1.65
N GLU A 168 -4.82 -7.94 2.63
CA GLU A 168 -5.60 -9.03 3.22
C GLU A 168 -5.95 -8.68 4.66
N ALA A 169 -7.20 -8.87 5.04
CA ALA A 169 -7.68 -8.61 6.40
C ALA A 169 -6.86 -9.37 7.43
N VAL A 170 -6.37 -8.66 8.44
CA VAL A 170 -5.55 -9.21 9.53
C VAL A 170 -6.42 -9.70 10.68
N THR A 171 -7.58 -9.07 10.89
CA THR A 171 -8.50 -9.42 11.96
C THR A 171 -9.53 -10.47 11.51
N PRO A 172 -10.18 -11.20 12.42
CA PRO A 172 -11.25 -12.13 12.08
C PRO A 172 -12.54 -11.45 11.60
N LEU A 173 -12.53 -10.11 11.46
CA LEU A 173 -13.71 -9.34 11.05
C LEU A 173 -14.30 -9.84 9.74
N ALA A 174 -13.46 -10.16 8.74
CA ALA A 174 -13.90 -10.68 7.45
C ALA A 174 -14.63 -12.04 7.59
N ALA A 175 -14.14 -12.93 8.47
CA ALA A 175 -14.79 -14.20 8.76
C ALA A 175 -16.13 -14.00 9.48
N VAL A 176 -16.18 -13.07 10.43
CA VAL A 176 -17.42 -12.72 11.14
C VAL A 176 -18.44 -12.10 10.18
N MET A 177 -18.03 -11.19 9.30
CA MET A 177 -18.90 -10.59 8.30
C MET A 177 -19.47 -11.64 7.31
N SER A 178 -18.66 -12.62 6.91
CA SER A 178 -19.13 -13.69 6.02
C SER A 178 -20.18 -14.59 6.69
N PHE A 179 -20.08 -14.80 8.01
CA PHE A 179 -21.08 -15.53 8.78
C PHE A 179 -22.47 -14.83 8.75
N PHE A 180 -22.48 -13.50 8.71
CA PHE A 180 -23.71 -12.69 8.60
C PHE A 180 -24.13 -12.41 7.13
N GLY A 181 -23.59 -13.14 6.15
CA GLY A 181 -23.93 -12.96 4.74
C GLY A 181 -23.25 -11.77 4.06
N GLY A 182 -22.27 -11.16 4.71
CA GLY A 182 -21.40 -10.15 4.11
C GLY A 182 -20.37 -10.74 3.13
N PRO A 183 -19.64 -9.91 2.38
CA PRO A 183 -18.57 -10.39 1.53
C PRO A 183 -17.52 -11.10 2.40
N GLY A 184 -17.06 -12.28 1.96
CA GLY A 184 -16.01 -13.06 2.63
C GLY A 184 -14.67 -12.31 2.66
N PRO A 185 -13.59 -12.95 3.14
CA PRO A 185 -12.26 -12.35 3.23
C PRO A 185 -11.70 -12.08 1.84
N ASN A 186 -12.09 -10.96 1.29
CA ASN A 186 -11.64 -10.50 -0.01
C ASN A 186 -10.42 -9.60 0.17
N THR A 187 -9.49 -9.72 -0.75
CA THR A 187 -8.38 -8.79 -0.88
C THR A 187 -8.90 -7.40 -1.25
N ILE A 188 -8.48 -6.39 -0.53
CA ILE A 188 -8.79 -4.98 -0.84
C ILE A 188 -7.64 -4.44 -1.69
N PRO A 189 -7.85 -4.09 -2.96
CA PRO A 189 -6.80 -3.48 -3.76
C PRO A 189 -6.54 -2.06 -3.27
N ILE A 190 -5.30 -1.80 -2.86
CA ILE A 190 -4.82 -0.48 -2.48
C ILE A 190 -3.80 -0.05 -3.52
N SER A 191 -3.84 1.20 -3.93
CA SER A 191 -2.83 1.74 -4.83
C SER A 191 -2.51 3.18 -4.48
N ASP A 192 -1.23 3.52 -4.62
CA ASP A 192 -0.78 4.90 -4.53
C ASP A 192 0.11 5.26 -5.71
N LYS A 193 0.09 6.52 -6.10
CA LYS A 193 0.90 7.06 -7.19
C LYS A 193 1.44 8.44 -6.87
N THR A 194 2.70 8.65 -7.17
CA THR A 194 3.35 9.96 -7.09
C THR A 194 3.92 10.34 -8.44
N VAL A 195 3.77 11.60 -8.82
CA VAL A 195 4.31 12.17 -10.06
C VAL A 195 5.25 13.32 -9.72
N MET A 196 6.43 13.32 -10.34
CA MET A 196 7.41 14.39 -10.22
C MET A 196 7.99 14.73 -11.60
N ALA A 197 8.31 16.02 -11.83
CA ALA A 197 9.06 16.43 -13.00
C ALA A 197 10.51 15.92 -12.88
N LEU A 198 11.11 15.51 -13.98
CA LEU A 198 12.53 15.18 -14.02
C LEU A 198 13.38 16.41 -13.74
N ASN A 199 14.43 16.21 -12.93
CA ASN A 199 15.30 17.32 -12.56
C ASN A 199 16.12 17.77 -13.77
N PRO A 200 16.06 19.04 -14.20
CA PRO A 200 16.85 19.51 -15.31
C PRO A 200 18.32 19.59 -14.92
N GLY A 201 19.15 18.85 -15.63
CA GLY A 201 20.60 19.06 -15.66
C GLY A 201 21.33 18.74 -14.35
N SER A 202 21.47 17.48 -14.00
CA SER A 202 22.57 17.02 -13.17
C SER A 202 23.69 16.48 -14.06
#